data_cf132d8d1e84598b7bb97d074711ef5c
#
_entry.id   cf132d8d1e84598b7bb97d074711ef5c
#
_cell.length_a   1.000
_cell.length_b   1.000
_cell.length_c   1.000
_cell.angle_alpha   90.00
_cell.angle_beta   90.00
_cell.angle_gamma   90.00
#
_symmetry.space_group_name_H-M   'P 1'
#
loop_
_entity.id
_entity.type
_entity.pdbx_description
1 polymer ?
#
loop_
_entity_poly.entity_id
_entity_poly.type
_entity_poly.pdbx_seq_one_letter_code
_entity_poly.pdbx_strand_id
1 'polypeptide(L)'
;MKICVYLEHGNSTHWSGGIRHAYENQVRALKRAGVDVTTDPSDEFDLLHIHSIGPYSLYLAERISGRRPVLINSHVTAEDFANSFRMSDQIAPYLARYLRFFYAKADVLIAPSAYARDVLLRYALAQPIEVVSNGVDVTRFAPNQDRRLVGRARYRLQDTVPFAVGWALLRKGVDLFVATGRLLPELTFMWFGRVHKAAKAGTLRAIAQAPDNVHFPGYVNDVRDAYAAGDIFFFPSTVENEGIAILEAAAAGKPLVLRDAECFADRFTHGVDCLKGTTPDEFADSLHQLVEDPVLYSRLADGARRYAQRYSLERVGQRLRTIYEQLVH
;
A
#
# COMPACT_ATOMS: atom_id res chain seq x y z
N MET A 1 2.63 -12.29 27.02
CA MET A 1 1.81 -11.24 26.40
C MET A 1 1.11 -11.81 25.19
N LYS A 2 -0.22 -11.86 25.22
CA LYS A 2 -1.09 -12.32 24.12
C LYS A 2 -1.84 -11.11 23.53
N ILE A 3 -1.74 -10.90 22.23
CA ILE A 3 -2.30 -9.74 21.53
C ILE A 3 -3.49 -10.17 20.68
N CYS A 4 -4.63 -9.50 20.82
CA CYS A 4 -5.72 -9.65 19.88
C CYS A 4 -5.52 -8.68 18.71
N VAL A 5 -5.20 -9.21 17.52
CA VAL A 5 -5.10 -8.42 16.28
C VAL A 5 -6.39 -8.61 15.49
N TYR A 6 -7.18 -7.54 15.42
CA TYR A 6 -8.55 -7.63 14.91
C TYR A 6 -8.75 -6.90 13.59
N LEU A 7 -9.36 -7.59 12.63
CA LEU A 7 -9.86 -7.02 11.38
C LEU A 7 -11.33 -7.42 11.20
N GLU A 8 -12.24 -6.45 11.17
CA GLU A 8 -13.66 -6.70 10.93
C GLU A 8 -13.88 -7.30 9.54
N HIS A 9 -14.64 -8.39 9.48
CA HIS A 9 -14.82 -9.20 8.26
C HIS A 9 -13.53 -9.80 7.68
N GLY A 10 -12.48 -9.98 8.49
CA GLY A 10 -11.19 -10.55 8.07
C GLY A 10 -11.30 -11.94 7.42
N ASN A 11 -12.33 -12.70 7.76
CA ASN A 11 -12.62 -14.03 7.16
C ASN A 11 -13.42 -13.96 5.85
N SER A 12 -13.87 -12.77 5.43
CA SER A 12 -14.64 -12.61 4.18
C SER A 12 -13.72 -12.54 2.97
N THR A 13 -13.92 -13.42 1.99
CA THR A 13 -13.19 -13.41 0.70
C THR A 13 -13.50 -12.17 -0.15
N HIS A 14 -14.52 -11.40 0.20
CA HIS A 14 -14.94 -10.20 -0.54
C HIS A 14 -14.12 -8.95 -0.20
N TRP A 15 -13.37 -8.94 0.90
CA TRP A 15 -12.49 -7.85 1.31
C TRP A 15 -11.05 -8.11 0.87
N SER A 16 -10.78 -8.00 -0.42
CA SER A 16 -9.42 -7.98 -0.97
C SER A 16 -8.97 -6.54 -1.15
N GLY A 17 -7.93 -6.11 -0.45
CA GLY A 17 -7.40 -4.75 -0.56
C GLY A 17 -6.19 -4.53 0.33
N GLY A 18 -5.61 -3.34 0.25
CA GLY A 18 -4.39 -2.98 0.98
C GLY A 18 -4.50 -3.19 2.51
N ILE A 19 -5.66 -2.90 3.11
CA ILE A 19 -5.89 -3.07 4.56
C ILE A 19 -5.74 -4.53 4.98
N ARG A 20 -6.30 -5.46 4.19
CA ARG A 20 -6.17 -6.90 4.48
C ARG A 20 -4.71 -7.35 4.37
N HIS A 21 -4.00 -6.92 3.34
CA HIS A 21 -2.58 -7.24 3.19
C HIS A 21 -1.75 -6.67 4.34
N ALA A 22 -2.04 -5.43 4.77
CA ALA A 22 -1.41 -4.82 5.94
C ALA A 22 -1.63 -5.65 7.21
N TYR A 23 -2.87 -6.02 7.47
CA TYR A 23 -3.25 -6.88 8.59
C TYR A 23 -2.51 -8.22 8.56
N GLU A 24 -2.56 -8.93 7.43
CA GLU A 24 -1.89 -10.23 7.27
C GLU A 24 -0.36 -10.11 7.42
N ASN A 25 0.22 -9.01 6.94
CA ASN A 25 1.65 -8.73 7.11
C ASN A 25 1.99 -8.52 8.59
N GLN A 26 1.23 -7.70 9.30
CA GLN A 26 1.49 -7.43 10.72
C GLN A 26 1.26 -8.65 11.60
N VAL A 27 0.22 -9.46 11.35
CA VAL A 27 0.04 -10.76 12.04
C VAL A 27 1.26 -11.67 11.82
N ARG A 28 1.76 -11.76 10.59
CA ARG A 28 2.98 -12.54 10.30
C ARG A 28 4.22 -11.96 10.97
N ALA A 29 4.36 -10.64 10.96
CA ALA A 29 5.45 -9.93 11.59
C ALA A 29 5.50 -10.19 13.10
N LEU A 30 4.36 -10.11 13.78
CA LEU A 30 4.23 -10.38 15.21
C LEU A 30 4.59 -11.84 15.56
N LYS A 31 4.08 -12.80 14.79
CA LYS A 31 4.42 -14.21 14.97
C LYS A 31 5.92 -14.47 14.80
N ARG A 32 6.58 -13.84 13.80
CA ARG A 32 8.04 -13.92 13.62
C ARG A 32 8.81 -13.27 14.78
N ALA A 33 8.24 -12.25 15.42
CA ALA A 33 8.81 -11.61 16.61
C ALA A 33 8.54 -12.38 17.92
N GLY A 34 7.90 -13.56 17.86
CA GLY A 34 7.60 -14.39 19.02
C GLY A 34 6.46 -13.85 19.90
N VAL A 35 5.58 -13.02 19.34
CA VAL A 35 4.39 -12.53 20.03
C VAL A 35 3.27 -13.54 19.87
N ASP A 36 2.59 -13.88 20.97
CA ASP A 36 1.40 -14.71 20.95
C ASP A 36 0.22 -13.87 20.40
N VAL A 37 -0.40 -14.34 19.31
CA VAL A 37 -1.43 -13.60 18.58
C VAL A 37 -2.70 -14.40 18.46
N THR A 38 -3.81 -13.82 18.93
CA THR A 38 -5.16 -14.25 18.56
C THR A 38 -5.81 -13.27 17.58
N THR A 39 -6.75 -13.77 16.80
CA THR A 39 -7.60 -12.96 15.90
C THR A 39 -9.07 -12.99 16.32
N ASP A 40 -9.37 -13.70 17.39
CA ASP A 40 -10.71 -13.79 17.97
C ASP A 40 -10.82 -12.85 19.19
N PRO A 41 -11.68 -11.82 19.15
CA PRO A 41 -11.84 -10.90 20.25
C PRO A 41 -12.60 -11.52 21.47
N SER A 42 -13.07 -12.76 21.35
CA SER A 42 -13.64 -13.52 22.47
C SER A 42 -12.59 -14.27 23.32
N ASP A 43 -11.38 -14.43 22.79
CA ASP A 43 -10.26 -15.01 23.54
C ASP A 43 -9.81 -14.08 24.68
N GLU A 44 -9.05 -14.62 25.63
CA GLU A 44 -8.29 -13.81 26.57
C GLU A 44 -7.07 -13.21 25.86
N PHE A 45 -6.82 -11.90 26.09
CA PHE A 45 -5.67 -11.17 25.57
C PHE A 45 -5.29 -10.01 26.50
N ASP A 46 -4.07 -9.54 26.38
CA ASP A 46 -3.54 -8.44 27.18
C ASP A 46 -3.77 -7.06 26.53
N LEU A 47 -3.83 -7.02 25.19
CA LEU A 47 -3.94 -5.79 24.39
C LEU A 47 -4.75 -6.05 23.12
N LEU A 48 -5.56 -5.08 22.71
CA LEU A 48 -6.33 -5.08 21.47
C LEU A 48 -5.69 -4.20 20.41
N HIS A 49 -5.40 -4.75 19.24
CA HIS A 49 -4.88 -4.02 18.07
C HIS A 49 -5.86 -4.11 16.90
N ILE A 50 -6.50 -2.99 16.55
CA ILE A 50 -7.57 -2.90 15.55
C ILE A 50 -7.04 -2.40 14.21
N HIS A 51 -7.42 -3.08 13.12
CA HIS A 51 -7.04 -2.75 11.73
C HIS A 51 -8.20 -2.25 10.86
N SER A 52 -9.40 -2.17 11.38
CA SER A 52 -10.61 -1.78 10.66
C SER A 52 -11.34 -0.63 11.35
N ILE A 53 -12.21 0.04 10.61
CA ILE A 53 -12.97 1.21 11.10
C ILE A 53 -14.49 0.95 11.11
N GLY A 54 -14.92 -0.30 11.10
CA GLY A 54 -16.33 -0.66 11.06
C GLY A 54 -17.04 -0.54 12.42
N PRO A 55 -18.36 -0.72 12.45
CA PRO A 55 -19.16 -0.59 13.66
C PRO A 55 -18.76 -1.54 14.79
N TYR A 56 -18.41 -2.78 14.45
CA TYR A 56 -17.98 -3.74 15.46
C TYR A 56 -16.58 -3.42 16.01
N SER A 57 -15.69 -2.88 15.17
CA SER A 57 -14.39 -2.36 15.60
C SER A 57 -14.55 -1.22 16.61
N LEU A 58 -15.51 -0.31 16.38
CA LEU A 58 -15.85 0.76 17.31
C LEU A 58 -16.39 0.21 18.63
N TYR A 59 -17.33 -0.73 18.56
CA TYR A 59 -17.87 -1.40 19.74
C TYR A 59 -16.77 -2.06 20.59
N LEU A 60 -15.84 -2.79 19.96
CA LEU A 60 -14.71 -3.42 20.64
C LEU A 60 -13.80 -2.38 21.28
N ALA A 61 -13.45 -1.30 20.56
CA ALA A 61 -12.63 -0.23 21.10
C ALA A 61 -13.27 0.37 22.35
N GLU A 62 -14.57 0.69 22.34
CA GLU A 62 -15.29 1.26 23.48
C GLU A 62 -15.41 0.27 24.65
N ARG A 63 -15.67 -1.00 24.36
CA ARG A 63 -15.83 -2.03 25.40
C ARG A 63 -14.54 -2.33 26.14
N ILE A 64 -13.39 -2.25 25.47
CA ILE A 64 -12.08 -2.64 25.99
C ILE A 64 -11.35 -1.44 26.60
N SER A 65 -11.53 -0.24 26.05
CA SER A 65 -10.91 0.99 26.53
C SER A 65 -11.08 1.16 28.04
N GLY A 66 -10.02 1.60 28.73
CA GLY A 66 -9.94 1.76 30.18
C GLY A 66 -9.80 0.45 30.97
N ARG A 67 -9.83 -0.71 30.32
CA ARG A 67 -9.61 -2.04 30.93
C ARG A 67 -8.32 -2.70 30.45
N ARG A 68 -8.02 -2.55 29.18
CA ARG A 68 -6.81 -3.04 28.50
C ARG A 68 -6.40 -2.02 27.44
N PRO A 69 -5.11 -1.93 27.09
CA PRO A 69 -4.65 -1.04 26.04
C PRO A 69 -5.29 -1.36 24.67
N VAL A 70 -5.68 -0.29 23.97
CA VAL A 70 -6.25 -0.35 22.62
C VAL A 70 -5.35 0.39 21.67
N LEU A 71 -4.80 -0.32 20.67
CA LEU A 71 -4.12 0.27 19.53
C LEU A 71 -5.03 0.26 18.31
N ILE A 72 -4.94 1.31 17.49
CA ILE A 72 -5.67 1.38 16.23
C ILE A 72 -4.70 1.74 15.11
N ASN A 73 -4.66 0.88 14.07
CA ASN A 73 -3.97 1.20 12.84
C ASN A 73 -4.79 2.20 12.00
N SER A 74 -4.19 3.31 11.65
CA SER A 74 -4.79 4.35 10.81
C SER A 74 -4.59 4.07 9.33
N HIS A 75 -5.12 2.94 8.84
CA HIS A 75 -5.05 2.59 7.42
C HIS A 75 -5.84 3.52 6.52
N VAL A 76 -6.85 4.20 7.07
CA VAL A 76 -7.79 5.05 6.33
C VAL A 76 -7.66 6.48 6.80
N THR A 77 -7.50 7.40 5.86
CA THR A 77 -7.65 8.85 6.07
C THR A 77 -8.70 9.40 5.09
N ALA A 78 -9.26 10.55 5.39
CA ALA A 78 -10.23 11.18 4.50
C ALA A 78 -9.56 11.61 3.19
N GLU A 79 -8.28 11.99 3.25
CA GLU A 79 -7.42 12.38 2.15
C GLU A 79 -7.17 11.20 1.19
N ASP A 80 -6.89 10.01 1.72
CA ASP A 80 -6.74 8.78 0.92
C ASP A 80 -8.07 8.31 0.31
N PHE A 81 -9.19 8.56 0.99
CA PHE A 81 -10.52 8.22 0.48
C PHE A 81 -10.99 9.18 -0.62
N ALA A 82 -10.67 10.47 -0.50
CA ALA A 82 -11.02 11.48 -1.51
C ALA A 82 -10.48 11.07 -2.89
N ASN A 83 -11.13 11.54 -3.96
CA ASN A 83 -10.76 11.23 -5.35
C ASN A 83 -10.78 9.74 -5.75
N SER A 84 -11.26 8.83 -4.89
CA SER A 84 -11.29 7.39 -5.19
C SER A 84 -12.56 6.96 -5.92
N PHE A 85 -13.73 7.35 -5.42
CA PHE A 85 -15.03 6.86 -5.87
C PHE A 85 -15.99 8.00 -6.20
N ARG A 86 -17.15 7.63 -6.79
CA ARG A 86 -18.26 8.57 -6.93
C ARG A 86 -18.65 9.10 -5.55
N MET A 87 -18.86 10.40 -5.43
CA MET A 87 -19.21 11.08 -4.17
C MET A 87 -18.16 10.98 -3.04
N SER A 88 -16.97 10.41 -3.28
CA SER A 88 -15.96 10.32 -2.22
C SER A 88 -15.55 11.69 -1.68
N ASP A 89 -15.54 12.72 -2.53
CA ASP A 89 -15.16 14.08 -2.11
C ASP A 89 -16.22 14.71 -1.20
N GLN A 90 -17.50 14.43 -1.47
CA GLN A 90 -18.63 14.89 -0.64
C GLN A 90 -18.70 14.12 0.69
N ILE A 91 -18.29 12.84 0.68
CA ILE A 91 -18.31 11.98 1.86
C ILE A 91 -17.07 12.21 2.74
N ALA A 92 -15.92 12.58 2.16
CA ALA A 92 -14.65 12.71 2.87
C ALA A 92 -14.71 13.59 4.15
N PRO A 93 -15.42 14.75 4.20
CA PRO A 93 -15.52 15.52 5.44
C PRO A 93 -16.26 14.79 6.57
N TYR A 94 -17.31 14.02 6.23
CA TYR A 94 -18.03 13.20 7.21
C TYR A 94 -17.21 12.02 7.67
N LEU A 95 -16.45 11.40 6.75
CA LEU A 95 -15.49 10.37 7.09
C LEU A 95 -14.41 10.91 8.03
N ALA A 96 -13.85 12.09 7.77
CA ALA A 96 -12.86 12.72 8.65
C ALA A 96 -13.40 12.89 10.08
N ARG A 97 -14.67 13.35 10.22
CA ARG A 97 -15.33 13.49 11.52
C ARG A 97 -15.50 12.14 12.22
N TYR A 98 -15.92 11.12 11.47
CA TYR A 98 -16.04 9.76 12.01
C TYR A 98 -14.68 9.19 12.43
N LEU A 99 -13.65 9.32 11.59
CA LEU A 99 -12.30 8.84 11.89
C LEU A 99 -11.72 9.53 13.12
N ARG A 100 -11.92 10.84 13.26
CA ARG A 100 -11.52 11.58 14.46
C ARG A 100 -12.19 10.99 15.71
N PHE A 101 -13.48 10.71 15.66
CA PHE A 101 -14.22 10.10 16.77
C PHE A 101 -13.71 8.68 17.08
N PHE A 102 -13.51 7.87 16.04
CA PHE A 102 -13.06 6.49 16.16
C PHE A 102 -11.61 6.41 16.67
N TYR A 103 -10.70 7.17 16.08
CA TYR A 103 -9.29 7.16 16.47
C TYR A 103 -9.06 7.70 17.89
N ALA A 104 -9.94 8.57 18.38
CA ALA A 104 -9.92 9.04 19.76
C ALA A 104 -10.18 7.93 20.81
N LYS A 105 -10.60 6.73 20.40
CA LYS A 105 -10.79 5.57 21.29
C LYS A 105 -9.50 4.78 21.57
N ALA A 106 -8.44 5.05 20.82
CA ALA A 106 -7.15 4.38 20.99
C ALA A 106 -6.37 4.98 22.18
N ASP A 107 -5.57 4.15 22.85
CA ASP A 107 -4.50 4.63 23.73
C ASP A 107 -3.27 5.05 22.89
N VAL A 108 -3.01 4.34 21.78
CA VAL A 108 -1.96 4.65 20.79
C VAL A 108 -2.49 4.43 19.38
N LEU A 109 -2.18 5.37 18.49
CA LEU A 109 -2.42 5.21 17.05
C LEU A 109 -1.16 4.73 16.35
N ILE A 110 -1.32 3.83 15.38
CA ILE A 110 -0.26 3.40 14.49
C ILE A 110 -0.49 4.02 13.12
N ALA A 111 0.42 4.89 12.70
CA ALA A 111 0.45 5.46 11.35
C ALA A 111 1.42 4.66 10.47
N PRO A 112 1.05 4.26 9.24
CA PRO A 112 1.90 3.43 8.39
C PRO A 112 3.09 4.19 7.78
N SER A 113 3.12 5.53 7.86
CA SER A 113 4.20 6.39 7.38
C SER A 113 4.24 7.72 8.15
N ALA A 114 5.33 8.48 8.01
CA ALA A 114 5.42 9.83 8.55
C ALA A 114 4.34 10.75 7.92
N TYR A 115 4.12 10.66 6.62
CA TYR A 115 3.03 11.38 5.95
C TYR A 115 1.66 11.08 6.59
N ALA A 116 1.32 9.79 6.80
CA ALA A 116 0.06 9.43 7.43
C ALA A 116 -0.05 9.97 8.88
N ARG A 117 1.05 9.97 9.64
CA ARG A 117 1.12 10.63 10.96
C ARG A 117 0.81 12.13 10.83
N ASP A 118 1.42 12.83 9.88
CA ASP A 118 1.25 14.26 9.71
C ASP A 118 -0.18 14.63 9.29
N VAL A 119 -0.84 13.77 8.50
CA VAL A 119 -2.28 13.85 8.24
C VAL A 119 -3.09 13.70 9.52
N LEU A 120 -2.78 12.71 10.36
CA LEU A 120 -3.49 12.47 11.62
C LEU A 120 -3.29 13.61 12.63
N LEU A 121 -2.14 14.27 12.65
CA LEU A 121 -1.93 15.46 13.49
C LEU A 121 -2.92 16.59 13.16
N ARG A 122 -3.34 16.71 11.88
CA ARG A 122 -4.39 17.66 11.47
C ARG A 122 -5.77 17.31 12.04
N TYR A 123 -5.99 16.07 12.47
CA TYR A 123 -7.23 15.65 13.15
C TYR A 123 -7.30 16.12 14.60
N ALA A 124 -6.25 16.74 15.13
CA ALA A 124 -6.15 17.24 16.50
C ALA A 124 -6.52 16.17 17.55
N LEU A 125 -5.95 14.97 17.40
CA LEU A 125 -6.08 13.85 18.31
C LEU A 125 -5.12 14.03 19.49
N ALA A 126 -5.54 13.65 20.69
CA ALA A 126 -4.71 13.73 21.89
C ALA A 126 -3.80 12.50 22.08
N GLN A 127 -4.11 11.41 21.38
CA GLN A 127 -3.41 10.14 21.49
C GLN A 127 -2.01 10.22 20.88
N PRO A 128 -1.00 9.57 21.46
CA PRO A 128 0.30 9.41 20.81
C PRO A 128 0.17 8.64 19.50
N ILE A 129 0.94 9.06 18.50
CA ILE A 129 0.95 8.46 17.16
C ILE A 129 2.33 7.88 16.90
N GLU A 130 2.41 6.57 16.82
CA GLU A 130 3.62 5.83 16.49
C GLU A 130 3.68 5.52 14.99
N VAL A 131 4.84 5.72 14.37
CA VAL A 131 5.03 5.38 12.96
C VAL A 131 5.56 3.97 12.84
N VAL A 132 4.72 3.07 12.31
CA VAL A 132 5.09 1.67 12.06
C VAL A 132 4.53 1.24 10.71
N SER A 133 5.40 0.88 9.79
CA SER A 133 5.04 0.39 8.45
C SER A 133 4.12 -0.85 8.53
N ASN A 134 3.29 -1.03 7.50
CA ASN A 134 2.54 -2.27 7.31
C ASN A 134 3.44 -3.48 7.02
N GLY A 135 4.68 -3.21 6.64
CA GLY A 135 5.69 -4.23 6.39
C GLY A 135 5.54 -4.94 5.04
N VAL A 136 6.63 -5.56 4.64
CA VAL A 136 6.69 -6.42 3.46
C VAL A 136 7.47 -7.70 3.75
N ASP A 137 6.95 -8.81 3.25
CA ASP A 137 7.67 -10.10 3.28
C ASP A 137 8.70 -10.14 2.16
N VAL A 138 9.91 -9.66 2.44
CA VAL A 138 10.99 -9.53 1.44
C VAL A 138 11.39 -10.88 0.83
N THR A 139 11.24 -11.98 1.58
CA THR A 139 11.52 -13.33 1.07
C THR A 139 10.43 -13.79 0.11
N ARG A 140 9.16 -13.54 0.46
CA ARG A 140 8.01 -13.91 -0.36
C ARG A 140 8.00 -13.20 -1.71
N PHE A 141 8.43 -11.93 -1.74
CA PHE A 141 8.47 -11.12 -2.95
C PHE A 141 9.83 -11.14 -3.66
N ALA A 142 10.81 -11.87 -3.16
CA ALA A 142 12.10 -12.02 -3.83
C ALA A 142 11.93 -12.46 -5.29
N PRO A 143 12.80 -11.98 -6.21
CA PRO A 143 12.74 -12.35 -7.62
C PRO A 143 12.65 -13.87 -7.82
N ASN A 144 11.74 -14.31 -8.69
CA ASN A 144 11.53 -15.73 -9.01
C ASN A 144 11.42 -15.91 -10.52
N GLN A 145 12.41 -16.60 -11.09
CA GLN A 145 12.53 -16.76 -12.54
C GLN A 145 11.41 -17.62 -13.15
N ASP A 146 10.96 -18.67 -12.45
CA ASP A 146 9.89 -19.54 -12.94
C ASP A 146 8.57 -18.77 -13.04
N ARG A 147 8.23 -17.99 -11.99
CA ARG A 147 7.07 -17.10 -12.03
C ARG A 147 7.17 -16.06 -13.14
N ARG A 148 8.37 -15.52 -13.38
CA ARG A 148 8.60 -14.56 -14.45
C ARG A 148 8.31 -15.19 -15.81
N LEU A 149 8.83 -16.37 -16.08
CA LEU A 149 8.60 -17.08 -17.35
C LEU A 149 7.11 -17.37 -17.56
N VAL A 150 6.44 -17.92 -16.54
CA VAL A 150 5.00 -18.24 -16.61
C VAL A 150 4.16 -16.97 -16.77
N GLY A 151 4.43 -15.93 -15.99
CA GLY A 151 3.70 -14.67 -16.03
C GLY A 151 3.85 -13.96 -17.37
N ARG A 152 5.07 -13.89 -17.90
CA ARG A 152 5.34 -13.26 -19.22
C ARG A 152 4.71 -14.04 -20.36
N ALA A 153 4.78 -15.36 -20.34
CA ALA A 153 4.11 -16.22 -21.33
C ALA A 153 2.58 -16.02 -21.32
N ARG A 154 1.98 -15.95 -20.12
CA ARG A 154 0.53 -15.74 -19.94
C ARG A 154 0.03 -14.45 -20.59
N TYR A 155 0.79 -13.38 -20.49
CA TYR A 155 0.41 -12.07 -21.03
C TYR A 155 1.12 -11.75 -22.35
N ARG A 156 1.89 -12.71 -22.93
CA ARG A 156 2.65 -12.56 -24.19
C ARG A 156 3.60 -11.37 -24.19
N LEU A 157 4.28 -11.14 -23.07
CA LEU A 157 5.19 -10.02 -22.86
C LEU A 157 6.57 -10.36 -23.42
N GLN A 158 7.11 -9.51 -24.30
CA GLN A 158 8.43 -9.70 -24.90
C GLN A 158 9.43 -8.63 -24.46
N ASP A 159 9.00 -7.38 -24.43
CA ASP A 159 9.84 -6.21 -24.13
C ASP A 159 9.78 -5.79 -22.66
N THR A 160 10.42 -4.67 -22.32
CA THR A 160 10.33 -4.06 -20.99
C THR A 160 8.90 -3.64 -20.69
N VAL A 161 8.40 -3.98 -19.50
CA VAL A 161 7.02 -3.80 -19.11
C VAL A 161 6.93 -2.87 -17.90
N PRO A 162 6.59 -1.58 -18.09
CA PRO A 162 6.11 -0.74 -17.01
C PRO A 162 4.79 -1.28 -16.47
N PHE A 163 4.67 -1.40 -15.13
CA PHE A 163 3.47 -1.96 -14.55
C PHE A 163 3.07 -1.29 -13.23
N ALA A 164 1.78 -1.34 -12.92
CA ALA A 164 1.18 -0.93 -11.65
C ALA A 164 0.37 -2.07 -11.02
N VAL A 165 0.23 -2.02 -9.69
CA VAL A 165 -0.59 -2.98 -8.93
C VAL A 165 -1.53 -2.22 -7.99
N GLY A 166 -2.81 -2.57 -8.02
CA GLY A 166 -3.84 -1.99 -7.15
C GLY A 166 -5.11 -1.63 -7.90
N TRP A 167 -6.11 -1.15 -7.18
CA TRP A 167 -7.33 -0.68 -7.84
C TRP A 167 -7.03 0.45 -8.82
N ALA A 168 -7.56 0.36 -10.04
CA ALA A 168 -7.45 1.44 -11.01
C ALA A 168 -8.37 2.60 -10.59
N LEU A 169 -7.76 3.67 -10.10
CA LEU A 169 -8.43 4.87 -9.58
C LEU A 169 -7.69 6.12 -10.05
N LEU A 170 -8.41 7.25 -10.20
CA LEU A 170 -7.78 8.55 -10.51
C LEU A 170 -6.74 8.92 -9.47
N ARG A 171 -7.05 8.73 -8.19
CA ARG A 171 -6.10 8.97 -7.10
C ARG A 171 -4.78 8.20 -7.27
N LYS A 172 -4.85 7.01 -7.83
CA LYS A 172 -3.67 6.18 -8.12
C LYS A 172 -2.99 6.51 -9.46
N GLY A 173 -3.50 7.54 -10.17
CA GLY A 173 -2.91 8.05 -11.39
C GLY A 173 -3.14 7.17 -12.62
N VAL A 174 -4.29 6.49 -12.70
CA VAL A 174 -4.61 5.66 -13.88
C VAL A 174 -4.66 6.47 -15.17
N ASP A 175 -5.06 7.72 -15.09
CA ASP A 175 -5.09 8.68 -16.20
C ASP A 175 -3.67 9.03 -16.66
N LEU A 176 -2.75 9.30 -15.73
CA LEU A 176 -1.33 9.54 -16.02
C LEU A 176 -0.66 8.28 -16.57
N PHE A 177 -0.99 7.10 -16.02
CA PHE A 177 -0.48 5.83 -16.53
C PHE A 177 -0.85 5.62 -17.98
N VAL A 178 -2.12 5.86 -18.34
CA VAL A 178 -2.61 5.76 -19.74
C VAL A 178 -1.98 6.84 -20.63
N ALA A 179 -1.88 8.08 -20.14
CA ALA A 179 -1.28 9.18 -20.89
C ALA A 179 0.21 8.92 -21.19
N THR A 180 0.97 8.43 -20.21
CA THR A 180 2.38 8.03 -20.41
C THR A 180 2.52 6.87 -21.39
N GLY A 181 1.63 5.85 -21.29
CA GLY A 181 1.65 4.73 -22.23
C GLY A 181 1.38 5.16 -23.68
N ARG A 182 0.63 6.23 -23.90
CA ARG A 182 0.40 6.79 -25.25
C ARG A 182 1.64 7.45 -25.82
N LEU A 183 2.54 7.97 -24.97
CA LEU A 183 3.81 8.56 -25.39
C LEU A 183 4.90 7.53 -25.73
N LEU A 184 4.75 6.29 -25.24
CA LEU A 184 5.69 5.19 -25.41
C LEU A 184 4.99 3.97 -26.06
N PRO A 185 4.56 4.08 -27.32
CA PRO A 185 3.79 3.02 -28.00
C PRO A 185 4.58 1.71 -28.21
N GLU A 186 5.91 1.77 -28.13
CA GLU A 186 6.81 0.62 -28.22
C GLU A 186 6.87 -0.22 -26.95
N LEU A 187 6.43 0.31 -25.80
CA LEU A 187 6.41 -0.42 -24.54
C LEU A 187 5.02 -0.96 -24.21
N THR A 188 4.95 -2.15 -23.65
CA THR A 188 3.71 -2.74 -23.17
C THR A 188 3.47 -2.36 -21.70
N PHE A 189 2.41 -1.63 -21.42
CA PHE A 189 2.02 -1.21 -20.06
C PHE A 189 0.98 -2.15 -19.47
N MET A 190 1.14 -2.53 -18.18
CA MET A 190 0.25 -3.47 -17.50
C MET A 190 -0.25 -2.90 -16.17
N TRP A 191 -1.56 -2.71 -16.02
CA TRP A 191 -2.16 -2.35 -14.73
C TRP A 191 -2.89 -3.54 -14.13
N PHE A 192 -2.30 -4.16 -13.10
CA PHE A 192 -2.88 -5.31 -12.40
C PHE A 192 -3.76 -4.86 -11.24
N GLY A 193 -5.06 -5.11 -11.34
CA GLY A 193 -6.02 -4.78 -10.28
C GLY A 193 -7.42 -4.58 -10.81
N ARG A 194 -8.36 -4.51 -9.87
CA ARG A 194 -9.78 -4.34 -10.22
C ARG A 194 -10.09 -2.91 -10.61
N VAL A 195 -10.99 -2.75 -11.54
CA VAL A 195 -11.72 -1.50 -11.76
C VAL A 195 -12.98 -1.55 -10.91
N HIS A 196 -13.13 -0.62 -9.96
CA HIS A 196 -14.30 -0.60 -9.09
C HIS A 196 -15.52 -0.05 -9.83
N LYS A 197 -16.70 -0.69 -9.66
CA LYS A 197 -17.96 -0.24 -10.32
C LYS A 197 -18.35 1.20 -9.96
N ALA A 198 -18.01 1.64 -8.74
CA ALA A 198 -18.23 3.00 -8.27
C ALA A 198 -17.03 3.94 -8.52
N ALA A 199 -16.07 3.58 -9.37
CA ALA A 199 -14.97 4.47 -9.73
C ALA A 199 -15.50 5.76 -10.37
N LYS A 200 -14.76 6.86 -10.22
CA LYS A 200 -15.11 8.13 -10.85
C LYS A 200 -15.17 8.00 -12.38
N ALA A 201 -16.01 8.81 -13.01
CA ALA A 201 -16.14 8.82 -14.47
C ALA A 201 -14.82 9.04 -15.22
N GLY A 202 -13.90 9.83 -14.63
CA GLY A 202 -12.55 10.03 -15.17
C GLY A 202 -11.73 8.75 -15.24
N THR A 203 -11.81 7.87 -14.22
CA THR A 203 -11.17 6.55 -14.25
C THR A 203 -11.69 5.71 -15.42
N LEU A 204 -13.01 5.63 -15.56
CA LEU A 204 -13.64 4.82 -16.63
C LEU A 204 -13.29 5.35 -18.02
N ARG A 205 -13.27 6.68 -18.18
CA ARG A 205 -12.84 7.32 -19.44
C ARG A 205 -11.39 7.04 -19.77
N ALA A 206 -10.48 7.18 -18.79
CA ALA A 206 -9.06 6.90 -19.01
C ALA A 206 -8.85 5.47 -19.49
N ILE A 207 -9.50 4.49 -18.86
CA ILE A 207 -9.40 3.07 -19.26
C ILE A 207 -10.02 2.84 -20.64
N ALA A 208 -11.21 3.41 -20.92
CA ALA A 208 -11.87 3.25 -22.22
C ALA A 208 -11.10 3.90 -23.38
N GLN A 209 -10.26 4.89 -23.10
CA GLN A 209 -9.42 5.60 -24.07
C GLN A 209 -7.96 5.13 -24.06
N ALA A 210 -7.67 4.04 -23.36
CA ALA A 210 -6.32 3.49 -23.33
C ALA A 210 -5.87 3.07 -24.74
N PRO A 211 -4.64 3.37 -25.13
CA PRO A 211 -4.07 2.88 -26.39
C PRO A 211 -3.82 1.36 -26.32
N ASP A 212 -3.61 0.74 -27.47
CA ASP A 212 -3.51 -0.72 -27.60
C ASP A 212 -2.34 -1.34 -26.80
N ASN A 213 -1.32 -0.55 -26.47
CA ASN A 213 -0.18 -0.99 -25.67
C ASN A 213 -0.40 -0.89 -24.15
N VAL A 214 -1.56 -0.39 -23.69
CA VAL A 214 -1.90 -0.27 -22.25
C VAL A 214 -3.01 -1.24 -21.87
N HIS A 215 -2.69 -2.22 -21.04
CA HIS A 215 -3.58 -3.33 -20.71
C HIS A 215 -4.01 -3.32 -19.25
N PHE A 216 -5.27 -3.72 -19.01
CA PHE A 216 -5.90 -3.88 -17.70
C PHE A 216 -6.35 -5.33 -17.50
N PRO A 217 -5.45 -6.28 -17.16
CA PRO A 217 -5.81 -7.70 -17.03
C PRO A 217 -6.74 -8.00 -15.85
N GLY A 218 -7.00 -7.01 -14.99
CA GLY A 218 -7.86 -7.16 -13.85
C GLY A 218 -7.16 -7.75 -12.63
N TYR A 219 -7.92 -8.42 -11.77
CA TYR A 219 -7.43 -8.99 -10.52
C TYR A 219 -6.58 -10.24 -10.76
N VAL A 220 -5.47 -10.34 -10.04
CA VAL A 220 -4.57 -11.49 -10.05
C VAL A 220 -4.64 -12.18 -8.69
N ASN A 221 -4.89 -13.49 -8.67
CA ASN A 221 -5.04 -14.25 -7.43
C ASN A 221 -3.77 -14.24 -6.57
N ASP A 222 -2.63 -14.43 -7.19
CA ASP A 222 -1.33 -14.27 -6.52
C ASP A 222 -0.62 -13.04 -7.12
N VAL A 223 -0.59 -11.97 -6.35
CA VAL A 223 -0.02 -10.69 -6.77
C VAL A 223 1.46 -10.80 -7.17
N ARG A 224 2.18 -11.83 -6.67
CA ARG A 224 3.59 -12.08 -7.02
C ARG A 224 3.76 -12.35 -8.52
N ASP A 225 2.73 -12.87 -9.18
CA ASP A 225 2.77 -13.10 -10.63
C ASP A 225 2.82 -11.77 -11.40
N ALA A 226 2.13 -10.73 -10.91
CA ALA A 226 2.21 -9.39 -11.47
C ALA A 226 3.61 -8.79 -11.31
N TYR A 227 4.19 -8.86 -10.09
CA TYR A 227 5.55 -8.38 -9.83
C TYR A 227 6.61 -9.18 -10.60
N ALA A 228 6.43 -10.47 -10.81
CA ALA A 228 7.34 -11.27 -11.57
C ALA A 228 7.27 -10.97 -13.09
N ALA A 229 6.07 -10.72 -13.62
CA ALA A 229 5.86 -10.45 -15.05
C ALA A 229 6.37 -9.07 -15.48
N GLY A 230 6.16 -8.02 -14.67
CA GLY A 230 6.59 -6.66 -14.95
C GLY A 230 8.07 -6.39 -14.69
N ASP A 231 8.58 -5.29 -15.23
CA ASP A 231 9.99 -4.90 -15.14
C ASP A 231 10.19 -3.61 -14.34
N ILE A 232 9.44 -2.56 -14.64
CA ILE A 232 9.54 -1.25 -13.97
C ILE A 232 8.23 -0.96 -13.25
N PHE A 233 8.28 -0.77 -11.94
CA PHE A 233 7.08 -0.41 -11.20
C PHE A 233 6.77 1.07 -11.37
N PHE A 234 5.78 1.37 -12.19
CA PHE A 234 5.32 2.72 -12.49
C PHE A 234 4.02 3.03 -11.74
N PHE A 235 4.10 3.91 -10.74
CA PHE A 235 2.99 4.16 -9.84
C PHE A 235 2.77 5.67 -9.59
N PRO A 236 2.06 6.37 -10.50
CA PRO A 236 1.87 7.81 -10.45
C PRO A 236 0.76 8.25 -9.47
N SER A 237 0.67 7.59 -8.29
CA SER A 237 -0.33 7.88 -7.26
C SER A 237 -0.15 9.26 -6.65
N THR A 238 -1.24 9.98 -6.42
CA THR A 238 -1.23 11.32 -5.81
C THR A 238 -1.18 11.29 -4.29
N VAL A 239 -1.78 10.27 -3.69
CA VAL A 239 -1.89 10.11 -2.22
C VAL A 239 -1.84 8.63 -1.86
N GLU A 240 -0.95 8.29 -0.94
CA GLU A 240 -0.87 6.97 -0.33
C GLU A 240 -0.54 7.12 1.16
N ASN A 241 -1.27 6.47 2.03
CA ASN A 241 -0.90 6.43 3.45
C ASN A 241 0.43 5.68 3.65
N GLU A 242 0.68 4.63 2.85
CA GLU A 242 2.00 4.00 2.73
C GLU A 242 2.30 3.51 1.30
N GLY A 243 1.33 2.85 0.64
CA GLY A 243 1.56 2.22 -0.66
C GLY A 243 2.26 0.86 -0.53
N ILE A 244 1.60 -0.14 0.04
CA ILE A 244 2.14 -1.50 0.19
C ILE A 244 2.65 -2.05 -1.14
N ALA A 245 1.97 -1.75 -2.25
CA ALA A 245 2.39 -2.17 -3.58
C ALA A 245 3.79 -1.67 -3.96
N ILE A 246 4.20 -0.49 -3.46
CA ILE A 246 5.55 0.03 -3.67
C ILE A 246 6.56 -0.80 -2.88
N LEU A 247 6.25 -1.16 -1.63
CA LEU A 247 7.13 -2.02 -0.81
C LEU A 247 7.29 -3.42 -1.43
N GLU A 248 6.21 -3.97 -1.99
CA GLU A 248 6.20 -5.27 -2.67
C GLU A 248 7.04 -5.22 -3.95
N ALA A 249 6.88 -4.17 -4.77
CA ALA A 249 7.69 -3.94 -5.97
C ALA A 249 9.18 -3.79 -5.63
N ALA A 250 9.48 -3.01 -4.60
CA ALA A 250 10.83 -2.82 -4.10
C ALA A 250 11.46 -4.13 -3.61
N ALA A 251 10.71 -4.94 -2.87
CA ALA A 251 11.14 -6.28 -2.43
C ALA A 251 11.36 -7.23 -3.63
N ALA A 252 10.54 -7.10 -4.68
CA ALA A 252 10.71 -7.83 -5.94
C ALA A 252 11.89 -7.32 -6.80
N GLY A 253 12.62 -6.32 -6.32
CA GLY A 253 13.78 -5.76 -7.01
C GLY A 253 13.43 -4.99 -8.28
N LYS A 254 12.27 -4.34 -8.30
CA LYS A 254 11.87 -3.50 -9.43
C LYS A 254 12.33 -2.06 -9.21
N PRO A 255 12.94 -1.41 -10.21
CA PRO A 255 13.12 0.03 -10.15
C PRO A 255 11.76 0.70 -10.08
N LEU A 256 11.69 1.79 -9.33
CA LEU A 256 10.45 2.51 -9.03
C LEU A 256 10.41 3.82 -9.81
N VAL A 257 9.31 4.06 -10.52
CA VAL A 257 8.94 5.36 -11.08
C VAL A 257 7.69 5.83 -10.37
N LEU A 258 7.81 6.88 -9.57
CA LEU A 258 6.78 7.36 -8.66
C LEU A 258 6.39 8.81 -9.00
N ARG A 259 5.22 9.21 -8.55
CA ARG A 259 4.86 10.62 -8.61
C ARG A 259 5.70 11.42 -7.60
N ASP A 260 6.11 12.62 -8.00
CA ASP A 260 6.65 13.60 -7.05
C ASP A 260 5.48 14.22 -6.28
N ALA A 261 5.14 13.59 -5.16
CA ALA A 261 4.00 13.91 -4.31
C ALA A 261 4.42 13.94 -2.83
N GLU A 262 3.71 14.74 -2.03
CA GLU A 262 3.99 14.94 -0.60
C GLU A 262 4.12 13.60 0.16
N CYS A 263 3.26 12.63 -0.13
CA CYS A 263 3.28 11.32 0.53
C CYS A 263 4.54 10.48 0.26
N PHE A 264 5.37 10.87 -0.70
CA PHE A 264 6.62 10.21 -1.06
C PHE A 264 7.87 11.09 -0.82
N ALA A 265 7.70 12.33 -0.35
CA ALA A 265 8.79 13.29 -0.24
C ALA A 265 9.91 12.81 0.69
N ASP A 266 9.55 12.37 1.90
CA ASP A 266 10.50 11.94 2.94
C ASP A 266 10.93 10.46 2.81
N ARG A 267 10.33 9.72 1.89
CA ARG A 267 10.50 8.27 1.80
C ARG A 267 11.41 7.84 0.66
N PHE A 268 11.35 8.56 -0.45
CA PHE A 268 12.04 8.20 -1.67
C PHE A 268 12.82 9.38 -2.22
N THR A 269 14.08 9.13 -2.59
CA THR A 269 14.98 10.11 -3.15
C THR A 269 15.16 9.86 -4.65
N HIS A 270 14.83 10.87 -5.46
CA HIS A 270 15.01 10.81 -6.92
C HIS A 270 16.48 10.49 -7.27
N GLY A 271 16.66 9.55 -8.19
CA GLY A 271 17.98 9.12 -8.66
C GLY A 271 18.74 8.17 -7.71
N VAL A 272 18.21 7.89 -6.50
CA VAL A 272 18.84 7.00 -5.50
C VAL A 272 18.08 5.69 -5.35
N ASP A 273 16.79 5.75 -5.06
CA ASP A 273 15.92 4.57 -4.87
C ASP A 273 14.68 4.57 -5.76
N CYS A 274 14.43 5.68 -6.47
CA CYS A 274 13.37 5.82 -7.47
C CYS A 274 13.71 6.91 -8.50
N LEU A 275 12.93 6.98 -9.60
CA LEU A 275 12.75 8.21 -10.37
C LEU A 275 11.39 8.82 -10.03
N LYS A 276 11.30 10.16 -10.08
CA LYS A 276 10.08 10.91 -9.78
C LYS A 276 9.71 11.80 -10.94
N GLY A 277 8.41 11.95 -11.20
CA GLY A 277 7.84 12.87 -12.17
C GLY A 277 6.45 13.34 -11.77
N THR A 278 5.91 14.32 -12.47
CA THR A 278 4.57 14.89 -12.24
C THR A 278 3.71 14.87 -13.51
N THR A 279 4.32 14.91 -14.67
CA THR A 279 3.67 14.95 -15.98
C THR A 279 3.87 13.64 -16.76
N PRO A 280 3.02 13.32 -17.74
CA PRO A 280 3.23 12.17 -18.61
C PRO A 280 4.59 12.17 -19.32
N ASP A 281 5.08 13.33 -19.75
CA ASP A 281 6.36 13.49 -20.42
C ASP A 281 7.53 13.15 -19.49
N GLU A 282 7.55 13.70 -18.24
CA GLU A 282 8.57 13.38 -17.23
C GLU A 282 8.58 11.89 -16.86
N PHE A 283 7.41 11.25 -16.84
CA PHE A 283 7.32 9.80 -16.65
C PHE A 283 7.83 9.02 -17.86
N ALA A 284 7.52 9.48 -19.06
CA ALA A 284 8.01 8.87 -20.29
C ALA A 284 9.54 8.94 -20.35
N ASP A 285 10.14 10.09 -20.06
CA ASP A 285 11.60 10.28 -19.97
C ASP A 285 12.22 9.33 -18.94
N SER A 286 11.59 9.24 -17.76
CA SER A 286 12.06 8.34 -16.69
C SER A 286 12.02 6.86 -17.08
N LEU A 287 10.96 6.43 -17.75
CA LEU A 287 10.82 5.07 -18.24
C LEU A 287 11.82 4.78 -19.36
N HIS A 288 11.99 5.71 -20.31
CA HIS A 288 12.94 5.61 -21.40
C HIS A 288 14.38 5.49 -20.88
N GLN A 289 14.79 6.33 -19.91
CA GLN A 289 16.11 6.22 -19.27
C GLN A 289 16.34 4.83 -18.66
N LEU A 290 15.33 4.24 -17.99
CA LEU A 290 15.45 2.91 -17.38
C LEU A 290 15.51 1.79 -18.43
N VAL A 291 14.94 1.98 -19.61
CA VAL A 291 15.03 1.02 -20.73
C VAL A 291 16.42 1.08 -21.37
N GLU A 292 16.96 2.28 -21.54
CA GLU A 292 18.23 2.48 -22.28
C GLU A 292 19.48 2.32 -21.41
N ASP A 293 19.38 2.55 -20.08
CA ASP A 293 20.51 2.47 -19.14
C ASP A 293 20.38 1.30 -18.14
N PRO A 294 20.95 0.11 -18.46
CA PRO A 294 20.93 -1.04 -17.54
C PRO A 294 21.68 -0.80 -16.24
N VAL A 295 22.64 0.15 -16.21
CA VAL A 295 23.39 0.50 -15.00
C VAL A 295 22.50 1.30 -14.06
N LEU A 296 21.78 2.28 -14.58
CA LEU A 296 20.77 3.03 -13.85
C LEU A 296 19.66 2.09 -13.34
N TYR A 297 19.14 1.22 -14.20
CA TYR A 297 18.14 0.22 -13.84
C TYR A 297 18.59 -0.61 -12.62
N SER A 298 19.77 -1.23 -12.70
CA SER A 298 20.31 -2.08 -11.65
C SER A 298 20.53 -1.29 -10.35
N ARG A 299 21.08 -0.09 -10.45
CA ARG A 299 21.33 0.79 -9.29
C ARG A 299 20.03 1.15 -8.56
N LEU A 300 18.98 1.52 -9.28
CA LEU A 300 17.68 1.87 -8.68
C LEU A 300 16.94 0.63 -8.16
N ALA A 301 17.03 -0.52 -8.84
CA ALA A 301 16.50 -1.78 -8.33
C ALA A 301 17.16 -2.20 -7.01
N ASP A 302 18.47 -1.99 -6.87
CA ASP A 302 19.20 -2.23 -5.62
C ASP A 302 18.82 -1.21 -4.53
N GLY A 303 18.66 0.06 -4.90
CA GLY A 303 18.15 1.11 -4.02
C GLY A 303 16.77 0.74 -3.46
N ALA A 304 15.86 0.34 -4.31
CA ALA A 304 14.53 -0.11 -3.94
C ALA A 304 14.57 -1.35 -3.00
N ARG A 305 15.40 -2.36 -3.30
CA ARG A 305 15.56 -3.53 -2.41
C ARG A 305 16.07 -3.13 -1.03
N ARG A 306 17.08 -2.26 -0.95
CA ARG A 306 17.57 -1.74 0.34
C ARG A 306 16.48 -0.99 1.10
N TYR A 307 15.64 -0.23 0.38
CA TYR A 307 14.48 0.43 0.97
C TYR A 307 13.51 -0.58 1.58
N ALA A 308 13.09 -1.61 0.82
CA ALA A 308 12.17 -2.65 1.31
C ALA A 308 12.71 -3.38 2.56
N GLN A 309 14.01 -3.63 2.65
CA GLN A 309 14.64 -4.29 3.80
C GLN A 309 14.46 -3.51 5.11
N ARG A 310 14.31 -2.18 5.07
CA ARG A 310 14.04 -1.37 6.27
C ARG A 310 12.65 -1.65 6.84
N TYR A 311 11.74 -2.16 6.02
CA TYR A 311 10.35 -2.43 6.35
C TYR A 311 10.02 -3.93 6.28
N SER A 312 11.02 -4.79 6.45
CA SER A 312 10.81 -6.24 6.51
C SER A 312 9.90 -6.61 7.67
N LEU A 313 9.18 -7.74 7.55
CA LEU A 313 8.27 -8.21 8.61
C LEU A 313 8.99 -8.38 9.95
N GLU A 314 10.26 -8.78 9.93
CA GLU A 314 11.09 -8.95 11.13
C GLU A 314 11.24 -7.63 11.89
N ARG A 315 11.58 -6.55 11.18
CA ARG A 315 11.77 -5.21 11.78
C ARG A 315 10.44 -4.62 12.27
N VAL A 316 9.39 -4.77 11.47
CA VAL A 316 8.05 -4.32 11.84
C VAL A 316 7.54 -5.07 13.08
N GLY A 317 7.72 -6.39 13.12
CA GLY A 317 7.33 -7.21 14.26
C GLY A 317 8.04 -6.81 15.55
N GLN A 318 9.35 -6.58 15.49
CA GLN A 318 10.13 -6.12 16.64
C GLN A 318 9.67 -4.73 17.12
N ARG A 319 9.42 -3.79 16.21
CA ARG A 319 8.94 -2.46 16.58
C ARG A 319 7.56 -2.51 17.25
N LEU A 320 6.62 -3.28 16.70
CA LEU A 320 5.29 -3.47 17.30
C LEU A 320 5.40 -4.13 18.68
N ARG A 321 6.23 -5.16 18.80
CA ARG A 321 6.47 -5.83 20.08
C ARG A 321 6.96 -4.84 21.14
N THR A 322 7.93 -3.99 20.83
CA THR A 322 8.42 -2.95 21.76
C THR A 322 7.31 -2.02 22.20
N ILE A 323 6.44 -1.57 21.29
CA ILE A 323 5.30 -0.70 21.63
C ILE A 323 4.33 -1.43 22.56
N TYR A 324 4.04 -2.70 22.30
CA TYR A 324 3.12 -3.47 23.16
C TYR A 324 3.68 -3.70 24.57
N GLU A 325 4.98 -4.02 24.67
CA GLU A 325 5.65 -4.18 25.96
C GLU A 325 5.58 -2.90 26.81
N GLN A 326 5.64 -1.72 26.20
CA GLN A 326 5.51 -0.44 26.89
C GLN A 326 4.07 -0.14 27.38
N LEU A 327 3.07 -0.75 26.77
CA LEU A 327 1.65 -0.49 27.11
C LEU A 327 1.06 -1.53 28.06
N VAL A 328 1.61 -2.72 28.12
CA VAL A 328 1.11 -3.80 28.99
C VAL A 328 1.76 -3.77 30.37
N HIS A 329 2.88 -3.05 30.49
CA HIS A 329 3.59 -2.82 31.76
C HIS A 329 3.28 -1.45 32.35
#